data_6e6870c2a05f84cc318938c9e0dd3cbc
#
_entry.id   6e6870c2a05f84cc318938c9e0dd3cbc
#
_cell.length_a   1.000
_cell.length_b   1.000
_cell.length_c   1.000
_cell.angle_alpha   90.00
_cell.angle_beta   90.00
_cell.angle_gamma   90.00
#
_symmetry.space_group_name_H-M   'P 1'
#
loop_
_entity.id
_entity.type
_entity.pdbx_description
1 polymer ?
#
loop_
_entity_poly.entity_id
_entity_poly.type
_entity_poly.pdbx_seq_one_letter_code
_entity_poly.pdbx_strand_id
1 'polypeptide(L)'
;RNDRSFLGLAIDNARQTATAADGRIPVYLMNSFATDAATKDHFATNDNFGANPSEIEHFTQFVALRMTQDGELFHLDNGETSPYGPGHGDFAAAFRESGCLQRFLDNGGKYVFVRNVDNLGALASPIVLGHHIKSGQQMTAELAPKRQGDAGGAPYTYNGHLQIVEQLRYPEGFDSSIVDVFNCNTITFTATALSTPIELGRYYVEKKAEGRTAVQIEHLIGELTAHLPTNYLKISRDGSQSRFLPIKTPDDLITMKPAIDMIYES
;
A
#
# COMPACT_ATOMS: atom_id res chain seq x y z
N ARG A 1 18.99 -8.20 4.22
CA ARG A 1 20.04 -8.69 3.33
C ARG A 1 21.09 -7.60 3.15
N ASN A 2 22.40 -7.93 3.26
CA ASN A 2 23.52 -6.97 3.14
C ASN A 2 23.32 -5.68 3.99
N ASP A 3 22.77 -5.82 5.19
CA ASP A 3 22.41 -4.73 6.11
C ASP A 3 21.43 -3.69 5.53
N ARG A 4 20.70 -4.05 4.46
CA ARG A 4 19.63 -3.24 3.88
C ARG A 4 18.33 -3.36 4.66
N SER A 5 17.75 -2.22 4.99
CA SER A 5 16.36 -2.17 5.48
C SER A 5 15.36 -2.46 4.36
N PHE A 6 14.08 -2.67 4.70
CA PHE A 6 13.02 -2.84 3.69
C PHE A 6 12.92 -1.64 2.74
N LEU A 7 13.12 -0.42 3.26
CA LEU A 7 13.19 0.79 2.45
C LEU A 7 14.39 0.74 1.49
N GLY A 8 15.56 0.35 1.98
CA GLY A 8 16.74 0.18 1.13
C GLY A 8 16.52 -0.85 0.02
N LEU A 9 15.91 -2.00 0.32
CA LEU A 9 15.55 -3.00 -0.69
C LEU A 9 14.55 -2.46 -1.72
N ALA A 10 13.60 -1.62 -1.28
CA ALA A 10 12.65 -0.97 -2.18
C ALA A 10 13.34 -0.01 -3.15
N ILE A 11 14.29 0.78 -2.66
CA ILE A 11 15.09 1.69 -3.49
C ILE A 11 15.99 0.92 -4.45
N ASP A 12 16.66 -0.13 -3.99
CA ASP A 12 17.51 -0.97 -4.84
C ASP A 12 16.69 -1.59 -5.99
N ASN A 13 15.49 -2.10 -5.71
CA ASN A 13 14.60 -2.63 -6.74
C ASN A 13 14.16 -1.55 -7.76
N ALA A 14 13.76 -0.37 -7.30
CA ALA A 14 13.39 0.73 -8.20
C ALA A 14 14.55 1.12 -9.13
N ARG A 15 15.76 1.27 -8.58
CA ARG A 15 16.97 1.58 -9.34
C ARG A 15 17.33 0.51 -10.36
N GLN A 16 17.33 -0.75 -9.94
CA GLN A 16 17.63 -1.88 -10.84
C GLN A 16 16.62 -1.96 -12.00
N THR A 17 15.32 -1.81 -11.68
CA THR A 17 14.27 -1.82 -12.68
C THR A 17 14.38 -0.62 -13.64
N ALA A 18 14.68 0.57 -13.12
CA ALA A 18 14.91 1.77 -13.93
C ALA A 18 16.09 1.58 -14.89
N THR A 19 17.20 1.07 -14.37
CA THR A 19 18.41 0.79 -15.19
C THR A 19 18.11 -0.24 -16.27
N ALA A 20 17.44 -1.34 -15.94
CA ALA A 20 17.11 -2.39 -16.90
C ALA A 20 16.14 -1.92 -18.00
N ALA A 21 15.31 -0.91 -17.71
CA ALA A 21 14.34 -0.34 -18.64
C ALA A 21 14.85 0.92 -19.37
N ASP A 22 16.09 1.32 -19.15
CA ASP A 22 16.67 2.60 -19.63
C ASP A 22 15.71 3.77 -19.32
N GLY A 23 15.22 3.82 -18.09
CA GLY A 23 14.17 4.76 -17.68
C GLY A 23 14.40 5.34 -16.29
N ARG A 24 13.37 6.02 -15.75
CA ARG A 24 13.37 6.61 -14.42
C ARG A 24 12.19 6.10 -13.63
N ILE A 25 12.44 5.77 -12.36
CA ILE A 25 11.42 5.37 -11.39
C ILE A 25 11.61 6.23 -10.13
N PRO A 26 11.01 7.41 -10.05
CA PRO A 26 11.03 8.19 -8.83
C PRO A 26 10.23 7.47 -7.74
N VAL A 27 10.69 7.59 -6.50
CA VAL A 27 10.08 6.93 -5.34
C VAL A 27 9.43 7.97 -4.43
N TYR A 28 8.16 7.77 -4.17
CA TYR A 28 7.35 8.59 -3.28
C TYR A 28 7.00 7.81 -2.03
N LEU A 29 7.27 8.38 -0.87
CA LEU A 29 7.07 7.74 0.43
C LEU A 29 5.95 8.44 1.18
N MET A 30 4.81 7.75 1.33
CA MET A 30 3.72 8.22 2.18
C MET A 30 4.03 7.85 3.63
N ASN A 31 4.41 8.82 4.41
CA ASN A 31 4.70 8.67 5.84
C ASN A 31 3.49 9.07 6.69
N SER A 32 3.45 8.61 7.93
CA SER A 32 2.58 9.21 8.94
C SER A 32 3.31 10.37 9.65
N PHE A 33 2.54 11.21 10.34
CA PHE A 33 3.12 12.25 11.21
C PHE A 33 4.11 11.66 12.24
N ALA A 34 3.90 10.42 12.67
CA ALA A 34 4.73 9.74 13.66
C ALA A 34 6.01 9.13 13.05
N THR A 35 6.03 8.84 11.74
CA THR A 35 7.15 8.15 11.09
C THR A 35 7.97 9.04 10.16
N ASP A 36 7.47 10.21 9.80
CA ASP A 36 8.08 11.07 8.76
C ASP A 36 9.52 11.46 9.09
N ALA A 37 9.76 11.99 10.29
CA ALA A 37 11.10 12.40 10.70
C ALA A 37 12.08 11.21 10.72
N ALA A 38 11.70 10.10 11.36
CA ALA A 38 12.54 8.92 11.45
C ALA A 38 12.82 8.30 10.07
N THR A 39 11.85 8.34 9.15
CA THR A 39 12.04 7.86 7.78
C THR A 39 13.04 8.73 7.03
N LYS A 40 12.90 10.05 7.10
CA LYS A 40 13.85 11.00 6.47
C LYS A 40 15.26 10.85 7.04
N ASP A 41 15.41 10.73 8.35
CA ASP A 41 16.70 10.49 9.01
C ASP A 41 17.33 9.17 8.56
N HIS A 42 16.50 8.12 8.40
CA HIS A 42 16.96 6.83 7.91
C HIS A 42 17.51 6.92 6.47
N PHE A 43 16.86 7.68 5.60
CA PHE A 43 17.35 7.93 4.25
C PHE A 43 18.65 8.74 4.27
N ALA A 44 18.71 9.83 5.03
CA ALA A 44 19.91 10.66 5.15
C ALA A 44 21.12 9.89 5.68
N THR A 45 20.91 9.08 6.74
CA THR A 45 21.97 8.27 7.36
C THR A 45 22.51 7.18 6.41
N ASN A 46 21.69 6.70 5.46
CA ASN A 46 22.08 5.66 4.51
C ASN A 46 22.37 6.22 3.11
N ASP A 47 22.69 7.51 2.97
CA ASP A 47 22.98 8.17 1.68
C ASP A 47 21.92 7.86 0.62
N ASN A 48 20.65 7.98 1.00
CA ASN A 48 19.48 7.64 0.17
C ASN A 48 19.56 6.27 -0.50
N PHE A 49 20.29 5.33 0.09
CA PHE A 49 20.60 4.01 -0.47
C PHE A 49 21.24 4.06 -1.86
N GLY A 50 21.97 5.15 -2.14
CA GLY A 50 22.64 5.41 -3.42
C GLY A 50 21.69 5.87 -4.54
N ALA A 51 20.45 6.20 -4.24
CA ALA A 51 19.54 6.84 -5.20
C ALA A 51 19.82 8.34 -5.30
N ASN A 52 19.49 8.93 -6.46
CA ASN A 52 19.54 10.37 -6.60
C ASN A 52 18.50 11.03 -5.66
N PRO A 53 18.90 11.95 -4.77
CA PRO A 53 17.96 12.61 -3.85
C PRO A 53 16.77 13.28 -4.55
N SER A 54 16.94 13.77 -5.79
CA SER A 54 15.86 14.38 -6.58
C SER A 54 14.82 13.37 -7.08
N GLU A 55 15.06 12.06 -6.92
CA GLU A 55 14.16 10.99 -7.28
C GLU A 55 13.43 10.39 -6.07
N ILE A 56 13.68 10.93 -4.87
CA ILE A 56 13.02 10.52 -3.63
C ILE A 56 12.22 11.69 -3.10
N GLU A 57 10.94 11.49 -2.89
CA GLU A 57 10.07 12.51 -2.32
C GLU A 57 9.23 11.91 -1.18
N HIS A 58 9.11 12.67 -0.09
CA HIS A 58 8.31 12.30 1.08
C HIS A 58 7.05 13.17 1.14
N PHE A 59 5.93 12.54 1.40
CA PHE A 59 4.67 13.21 1.72
C PHE A 59 3.99 12.50 2.88
N THR A 60 3.06 13.17 3.54
CA THR A 60 2.38 12.61 4.70
C THR A 60 0.92 12.27 4.39
N GLN A 61 0.45 11.18 4.95
CA GLN A 61 -0.98 10.88 5.00
C GLN A 61 -1.69 11.89 5.90
N PHE A 62 -3.00 11.96 5.81
CA PHE A 62 -3.81 12.81 6.67
C PHE A 62 -3.73 12.39 8.14
N VAL A 63 -4.19 13.29 9.01
CA VAL A 63 -4.29 13.04 10.45
C VAL A 63 -5.74 13.18 10.84
N ALA A 64 -6.26 12.19 11.56
CA ALA A 64 -7.58 12.22 12.19
C ALA A 64 -7.43 12.05 13.71
N LEU A 65 -8.50 12.30 14.44
CA LEU A 65 -8.55 12.14 15.88
C LEU A 65 -9.41 10.93 16.25
N ARG A 66 -8.93 10.14 17.19
CA ARG A 66 -9.71 9.02 17.75
C ARG A 66 -10.94 9.54 18.50
N MET A 67 -11.96 8.72 18.51
CA MET A 67 -13.19 8.96 19.24
C MET A 67 -13.40 7.89 20.32
N THR A 68 -14.21 8.20 21.31
CA THR A 68 -14.79 7.20 22.20
C THR A 68 -15.89 6.43 21.46
N GLN A 69 -16.39 5.35 22.06
CA GLN A 69 -17.54 4.60 21.51
C GLN A 69 -18.83 5.43 21.47
N ASP A 70 -18.92 6.49 22.31
CA ASP A 70 -20.06 7.42 22.35
C ASP A 70 -19.91 8.59 21.35
N GLY A 71 -18.81 8.62 20.57
CA GLY A 71 -18.58 9.62 19.52
C GLY A 71 -17.91 10.91 19.99
N GLU A 72 -17.48 10.99 21.25
CA GLU A 72 -16.71 12.11 21.77
C GLU A 72 -15.23 11.98 21.42
N LEU A 73 -14.45 13.07 21.50
CA LEU A 73 -13.00 13.01 21.29
C LEU A 73 -12.33 12.12 22.36
N PHE A 74 -11.50 11.21 21.89
CA PHE A 74 -10.70 10.37 22.78
C PHE A 74 -9.47 11.15 23.28
N HIS A 75 -9.35 11.31 24.59
CA HIS A 75 -8.23 11.97 25.23
C HIS A 75 -7.27 10.93 25.83
N LEU A 76 -5.97 11.17 25.63
CA LEU A 76 -4.89 10.44 26.26
C LEU A 76 -4.85 10.72 27.76
N ASP A 77 -4.10 9.95 28.53
CA ASP A 77 -3.99 10.10 29.98
C ASP A 77 -3.40 11.48 30.40
N ASN A 78 -2.63 12.11 29.51
CA ASN A 78 -2.11 13.47 29.69
C ASN A 78 -3.12 14.59 29.33
N GLY A 79 -4.34 14.24 28.90
CA GLY A 79 -5.39 15.16 28.50
C GLY A 79 -5.34 15.65 27.05
N GLU A 80 -4.32 15.26 26.28
CA GLU A 80 -4.24 15.61 24.85
C GLU A 80 -5.17 14.74 24.01
N THR A 81 -5.56 15.22 22.83
CA THR A 81 -6.30 14.43 21.86
C THR A 81 -5.39 13.36 21.28
N SER A 82 -5.98 12.24 20.82
CA SER A 82 -5.23 11.10 20.28
C SER A 82 -5.27 11.09 18.75
N PRO A 83 -4.21 11.60 18.06
CA PRO A 83 -4.13 11.58 16.60
C PRO A 83 -3.79 10.21 16.07
N TYR A 84 -4.20 9.95 14.81
CA TYR A 84 -3.82 8.75 14.05
C TYR A 84 -3.88 9.02 12.55
N GLY A 85 -3.30 8.10 11.74
CA GLY A 85 -3.43 8.11 10.28
C GLY A 85 -4.63 7.27 9.85
N PRO A 86 -5.57 7.82 9.04
CA PRO A 86 -6.82 7.15 8.64
C PRO A 86 -6.64 5.93 7.73
N GLY A 87 -5.43 5.52 7.44
CA GLY A 87 -5.14 4.31 6.67
C GLY A 87 -4.66 4.58 5.25
N HIS A 88 -4.35 3.48 4.55
CA HIS A 88 -3.75 3.54 3.20
C HIS A 88 -4.71 4.01 2.09
N GLY A 89 -6.01 4.09 2.35
CA GLY A 89 -6.98 4.67 1.41
C GLY A 89 -6.73 6.15 1.13
N ASP A 90 -6.11 6.86 2.07
CA ASP A 90 -5.73 8.27 1.90
C ASP A 90 -4.70 8.50 0.79
N PHE A 91 -4.03 7.46 0.32
CA PHE A 91 -2.94 7.56 -0.66
C PHE A 91 -3.27 8.48 -1.84
N ALA A 92 -4.39 8.25 -2.52
CA ALA A 92 -4.73 8.99 -3.73
C ALA A 92 -4.93 10.49 -3.46
N ALA A 93 -5.63 10.82 -2.37
CA ALA A 93 -5.87 12.20 -1.96
C ALA A 93 -4.59 12.87 -1.46
N ALA A 94 -3.83 12.22 -0.57
CA ALA A 94 -2.58 12.77 -0.04
C ALA A 94 -1.52 12.96 -1.12
N PHE A 95 -1.40 12.02 -2.07
CA PHE A 95 -0.46 12.12 -3.20
C PHE A 95 -0.82 13.29 -4.13
N ARG A 96 -2.12 13.55 -4.35
CA ARG A 96 -2.61 14.69 -5.11
C ARG A 96 -2.40 16.01 -4.34
N GLU A 97 -2.85 16.10 -3.09
CA GLU A 97 -2.85 17.33 -2.30
C GLU A 97 -1.46 17.80 -1.88
N SER A 98 -0.49 16.87 -1.73
CA SER A 98 0.92 17.21 -1.53
C SER A 98 1.58 17.83 -2.78
N GLY A 99 0.90 17.77 -3.92
CA GLY A 99 1.47 18.19 -5.22
C GLY A 99 2.42 17.17 -5.85
N CYS A 100 2.69 16.03 -5.17
CA CYS A 100 3.56 14.96 -5.71
C CYS A 100 3.02 14.41 -7.03
N LEU A 101 1.70 14.17 -7.12
CA LEU A 101 1.07 13.71 -8.35
C LEU A 101 1.26 14.70 -9.51
N GLN A 102 1.05 16.00 -9.26
CA GLN A 102 1.20 17.01 -10.30
C GLN A 102 2.64 17.06 -10.80
N ARG A 103 3.63 17.11 -9.88
CA ARG A 103 5.06 17.09 -10.26
C ARG A 103 5.42 15.83 -11.05
N PHE A 104 4.88 14.67 -10.66
CA PHE A 104 5.08 13.41 -11.39
C PHE A 104 4.55 13.49 -12.82
N LEU A 105 3.33 14.01 -13.01
CA LEU A 105 2.70 14.18 -14.32
C LEU A 105 3.45 15.19 -15.20
N ASP A 106 3.85 16.34 -14.64
CA ASP A 106 4.61 17.39 -15.33
C ASP A 106 5.98 16.88 -15.82
N ASN A 107 6.57 15.94 -15.11
CA ASN A 107 7.80 15.25 -15.50
C ASN A 107 7.56 14.05 -16.45
N GLY A 108 6.34 13.91 -17.02
CA GLY A 108 6.01 12.88 -18.00
C GLY A 108 5.67 11.52 -17.38
N GLY A 109 5.44 11.46 -16.07
CA GLY A 109 5.04 10.25 -15.36
C GLY A 109 3.67 9.74 -15.84
N LYS A 110 3.56 8.44 -16.10
CA LYS A 110 2.34 7.84 -16.68
C LYS A 110 1.70 6.80 -15.77
N TYR A 111 2.50 6.06 -15.02
CA TYR A 111 2.02 4.94 -14.20
C TYR A 111 2.58 5.05 -12.79
N VAL A 112 1.75 4.78 -11.80
CA VAL A 112 2.12 4.79 -10.38
C VAL A 112 1.95 3.38 -9.84
N PHE A 113 3.02 2.82 -9.29
CA PHE A 113 3.01 1.53 -8.61
C PHE A 113 3.00 1.75 -7.11
N VAL A 114 1.99 1.23 -6.43
CA VAL A 114 1.79 1.34 -4.97
C VAL A 114 1.98 -0.02 -4.33
N ARG A 115 2.73 -0.03 -3.23
CA ARG A 115 2.92 -1.24 -2.42
C ARG A 115 3.15 -0.90 -0.96
N ASN A 116 2.88 -1.85 -0.09
CA ASN A 116 3.33 -1.79 1.28
C ASN A 116 4.84 -2.11 1.36
N VAL A 117 5.57 -1.39 2.21
CA VAL A 117 7.02 -1.59 2.35
C VAL A 117 7.37 -2.95 2.95
N ASP A 118 6.48 -3.51 3.78
CA ASP A 118 6.64 -4.82 4.42
C ASP A 118 6.38 -6.01 3.48
N ASN A 119 5.77 -5.79 2.30
CA ASN A 119 5.63 -6.84 1.29
C ASN A 119 6.89 -6.92 0.42
N LEU A 120 7.84 -7.75 0.82
CA LEU A 120 9.11 -7.91 0.10
C LEU A 120 8.97 -8.57 -1.28
N GLY A 121 7.84 -9.25 -1.56
CA GLY A 121 7.55 -9.82 -2.88
C GLY A 121 7.00 -8.80 -3.89
N ALA A 122 6.52 -7.64 -3.44
CA ALA A 122 5.94 -6.63 -4.32
C ALA A 122 7.01 -5.80 -5.04
N LEU A 123 7.75 -6.42 -5.94
CA LEU A 123 8.78 -5.76 -6.73
C LEU A 123 8.17 -5.00 -7.92
N ALA A 124 8.76 -3.88 -8.31
CA ALA A 124 8.45 -3.21 -9.57
C ALA A 124 8.72 -4.19 -10.72
N SER A 125 7.74 -4.39 -11.60
CA SER A 125 7.80 -5.45 -12.62
C SER A 125 7.34 -4.93 -13.98
N PRO A 126 8.19 -4.96 -15.01
CA PRO A 126 7.81 -4.63 -16.38
C PRO A 126 6.68 -5.53 -16.90
N ILE A 127 6.60 -6.78 -16.44
CA ILE A 127 5.55 -7.73 -16.82
C ILE A 127 4.19 -7.26 -16.29
N VAL A 128 4.12 -6.89 -15.00
CA VAL A 128 2.88 -6.39 -14.40
C VAL A 128 2.45 -5.07 -15.04
N LEU A 129 3.41 -4.16 -15.28
CA LEU A 129 3.15 -2.92 -15.99
C LEU A 129 2.64 -3.19 -17.42
N GLY A 130 3.23 -4.15 -18.13
CA GLY A 130 2.77 -4.58 -19.46
C GLY A 130 1.33 -5.12 -19.44
N HIS A 131 0.96 -5.90 -18.42
CA HIS A 131 -0.43 -6.33 -18.21
C HIS A 131 -1.37 -5.16 -17.96
N HIS A 132 -0.97 -4.19 -17.12
CA HIS A 132 -1.75 -2.98 -16.87
C HIS A 132 -1.98 -2.21 -18.17
N ILE A 133 -0.95 -1.91 -18.93
CA ILE A 133 -1.03 -1.18 -20.20
C ILE A 133 -1.93 -1.93 -21.21
N LYS A 134 -1.74 -3.24 -21.35
CA LYS A 134 -2.52 -4.08 -22.28
C LYS A 134 -4.00 -4.14 -21.89
N SER A 135 -4.32 -4.07 -20.60
CA SER A 135 -5.70 -4.09 -20.14
C SER A 135 -6.48 -2.84 -20.52
N GLY A 136 -5.81 -1.71 -20.73
CA GLY A 136 -6.43 -0.40 -20.97
C GLY A 136 -7.19 0.14 -19.76
N GLN A 137 -7.10 -0.51 -18.60
CA GLN A 137 -7.80 -0.09 -17.39
C GLN A 137 -7.03 1.00 -16.62
N GLN A 138 -7.74 1.73 -15.77
CA GLN A 138 -7.16 2.81 -14.98
C GLN A 138 -6.40 2.30 -13.72
N MET A 139 -6.74 1.10 -13.28
CA MET A 139 -6.18 0.45 -12.09
C MET A 139 -5.93 -1.04 -12.39
N THR A 140 -4.86 -1.60 -11.86
CA THR A 140 -4.62 -3.04 -11.77
C THR A 140 -4.35 -3.40 -10.33
N ALA A 141 -5.20 -4.25 -9.74
CA ALA A 141 -5.03 -4.77 -8.40
C ALA A 141 -4.43 -6.18 -8.46
N GLU A 142 -3.35 -6.41 -7.72
CA GLU A 142 -2.74 -7.72 -7.59
C GLU A 142 -3.48 -8.52 -6.51
N LEU A 143 -3.87 -9.75 -6.85
CA LEU A 143 -4.61 -10.67 -5.99
C LEU A 143 -3.76 -11.91 -5.71
N ALA A 144 -3.51 -12.18 -4.43
CA ALA A 144 -2.80 -13.39 -4.01
C ALA A 144 -3.78 -14.53 -3.71
N PRO A 145 -3.42 -15.79 -4.01
CA PRO A 145 -4.17 -16.95 -3.55
C PRO A 145 -4.29 -16.96 -2.03
N LYS A 146 -5.49 -17.21 -1.51
CA LYS A 146 -5.74 -17.34 -0.06
C LYS A 146 -5.07 -18.56 0.53
N ARG A 147 -4.59 -18.43 1.76
CA ARG A 147 -4.15 -19.48 2.66
C ARG A 147 -4.89 -19.37 3.99
N GLN A 148 -4.86 -20.40 4.77
CA GLN A 148 -5.45 -20.38 6.11
C GLN A 148 -4.84 -19.23 6.94
N GLY A 149 -5.70 -18.41 7.53
CA GLY A 149 -5.31 -17.25 8.34
C GLY A 149 -5.14 -15.93 7.57
N ASP A 150 -5.21 -15.94 6.23
CA ASP A 150 -5.19 -14.70 5.46
C ASP A 150 -6.49 -13.90 5.68
N ALA A 151 -6.31 -12.61 5.93
CA ALA A 151 -7.38 -11.65 6.06
C ALA A 151 -7.20 -10.52 5.04
N GLY A 152 -8.30 -10.00 4.52
CA GLY A 152 -8.29 -8.88 3.57
C GLY A 152 -9.50 -8.90 2.64
N GLY A 153 -9.70 -7.79 1.95
CA GLY A 153 -10.74 -7.65 0.94
C GLY A 153 -10.54 -8.61 -0.24
N ALA A 154 -11.62 -8.97 -0.90
CA ALA A 154 -11.59 -9.85 -2.06
C ALA A 154 -12.51 -9.31 -3.16
N PRO A 155 -12.30 -9.72 -4.43
CA PRO A 155 -13.15 -9.27 -5.53
C PRO A 155 -14.52 -9.96 -5.47
N TYR A 156 -15.57 -9.14 -5.39
CA TYR A 156 -16.95 -9.58 -5.47
C TYR A 156 -17.74 -8.66 -6.40
N THR A 157 -18.78 -9.18 -7.02
CA THR A 157 -19.76 -8.35 -7.69
C THR A 157 -20.70 -7.74 -6.64
N TYR A 158 -20.59 -6.44 -6.46
CA TYR A 158 -21.43 -5.67 -5.54
C TYR A 158 -22.04 -4.48 -6.28
N ASN A 159 -23.34 -4.26 -6.17
CA ASN A 159 -24.08 -3.24 -6.92
C ASN A 159 -23.84 -3.28 -8.45
N GLY A 160 -23.70 -4.49 -9.01
CA GLY A 160 -23.48 -4.69 -10.45
C GLY A 160 -22.06 -4.46 -10.94
N HIS A 161 -21.11 -4.14 -10.05
CA HIS A 161 -19.70 -3.93 -10.38
C HIS A 161 -18.81 -4.93 -9.68
N LEU A 162 -17.83 -5.49 -10.39
CA LEU A 162 -16.75 -6.27 -9.78
C LEU A 162 -15.81 -5.32 -9.07
N GLN A 163 -15.69 -5.44 -7.77
CA GLN A 163 -14.87 -4.57 -6.92
C GLN A 163 -14.30 -5.33 -5.74
N ILE A 164 -13.23 -4.82 -5.15
CA ILE A 164 -12.73 -5.33 -3.87
C ILE A 164 -13.71 -4.90 -2.78
N VAL A 165 -14.33 -5.88 -2.14
CA VAL A 165 -15.13 -5.67 -0.94
C VAL A 165 -14.24 -6.01 0.25
N GLU A 166 -14.03 -5.05 1.13
CA GLU A 166 -13.18 -5.22 2.29
C GLU A 166 -13.85 -6.09 3.36
N GLN A 167 -13.05 -6.88 4.08
CA GLN A 167 -13.58 -7.83 5.06
C GLN A 167 -14.47 -7.16 6.12
N LEU A 168 -14.20 -5.91 6.47
CA LEU A 168 -15.01 -5.12 7.40
C LEU A 168 -16.45 -4.87 6.92
N ARG A 169 -16.72 -5.10 5.63
CA ARG A 169 -18.07 -4.98 5.01
C ARG A 169 -18.81 -6.30 4.88
N TYR A 170 -18.18 -7.40 5.24
CA TYR A 170 -18.86 -8.71 5.12
C TYR A 170 -19.99 -8.79 6.13
N PRO A 171 -21.18 -9.25 5.70
CA PRO A 171 -22.26 -9.56 6.63
C PRO A 171 -21.83 -10.61 7.65
N GLU A 172 -22.46 -10.59 8.80
CA GLU A 172 -22.27 -11.65 9.79
C GLU A 172 -22.58 -13.03 9.17
N GLY A 173 -21.70 -14.01 9.41
CA GLY A 173 -21.81 -15.36 8.84
C GLY A 173 -21.49 -15.46 7.35
N PHE A 174 -20.95 -14.42 6.73
CA PHE A 174 -20.56 -14.48 5.33
C PHE A 174 -19.42 -15.48 5.09
N ASP A 175 -19.63 -16.44 4.19
CA ASP A 175 -18.59 -17.39 3.79
C ASP A 175 -17.62 -16.73 2.78
N SER A 176 -16.50 -16.24 3.28
CA SER A 176 -15.46 -15.62 2.44
C SER A 176 -14.61 -16.65 1.68
N SER A 177 -14.81 -17.96 1.88
CA SER A 177 -14.07 -19.01 1.16
C SER A 177 -14.53 -19.21 -0.27
N ILE A 178 -15.67 -18.66 -0.66
CA ILE A 178 -16.19 -18.69 -2.04
C ILE A 178 -15.29 -18.03 -3.07
N VAL A 179 -14.36 -17.17 -2.63
CA VAL A 179 -13.32 -16.54 -3.48
C VAL A 179 -11.95 -16.97 -2.94
N ASP A 180 -11.15 -17.60 -3.80
CA ASP A 180 -9.84 -18.18 -3.49
C ASP A 180 -8.67 -17.20 -3.50
N VAL A 181 -8.96 -15.90 -3.67
CA VAL A 181 -7.96 -14.82 -3.72
C VAL A 181 -8.32 -13.66 -2.80
N PHE A 182 -7.33 -12.82 -2.48
CA PHE A 182 -7.54 -11.60 -1.72
C PHE A 182 -6.61 -10.47 -2.20
N ASN A 183 -6.98 -9.24 -1.88
CA ASN A 183 -6.22 -8.05 -2.21
C ASN A 183 -4.96 -7.95 -1.35
N CYS A 184 -3.80 -7.85 -1.98
CA CYS A 184 -2.52 -7.67 -1.29
C CYS A 184 -2.05 -6.22 -1.22
N ASN A 185 -2.91 -5.25 -1.53
CA ASN A 185 -2.61 -3.81 -1.54
C ASN A 185 -1.37 -3.46 -2.40
N THR A 186 -1.16 -4.24 -3.46
CA THR A 186 -0.16 -3.97 -4.49
C THR A 186 -0.91 -3.59 -5.75
N ILE A 187 -0.75 -2.35 -6.18
CA ILE A 187 -1.63 -1.75 -7.18
C ILE A 187 -0.83 -0.92 -8.18
N THR A 188 -1.20 -1.03 -9.45
CA THR A 188 -0.70 -0.15 -10.51
C THR A 188 -1.83 0.76 -10.99
N PHE A 189 -1.58 2.06 -11.07
CA PHE A 189 -2.52 3.05 -11.59
C PHE A 189 -2.01 3.69 -12.87
N THR A 190 -2.91 4.03 -13.77
CA THR A 190 -2.68 5.11 -14.74
C THR A 190 -2.70 6.42 -13.95
N ALA A 191 -1.61 7.18 -13.94
CA ALA A 191 -1.41 8.31 -13.04
C ALA A 191 -2.52 9.36 -13.12
N THR A 192 -3.03 9.65 -14.33
CA THR A 192 -4.12 10.60 -14.54
C THR A 192 -5.44 10.19 -13.88
N ALA A 193 -5.65 8.92 -13.59
CA ALA A 193 -6.83 8.46 -12.86
C ALA A 193 -6.86 8.98 -11.40
N LEU A 194 -5.70 9.28 -10.83
CA LEU A 194 -5.57 9.83 -9.47
C LEU A 194 -5.81 11.35 -9.40
N SER A 195 -5.95 12.04 -10.54
CA SER A 195 -6.15 13.50 -10.57
C SER A 195 -7.54 13.93 -10.13
N THR A 196 -8.54 13.06 -10.30
CA THR A 196 -9.92 13.34 -9.87
C THR A 196 -10.11 12.93 -8.42
N PRO A 197 -10.68 13.80 -7.57
CA PRO A 197 -11.05 13.41 -6.21
C PRO A 197 -12.04 12.25 -6.20
N ILE A 198 -11.76 11.23 -5.39
CA ILE A 198 -12.64 10.08 -5.16
C ILE A 198 -12.95 10.05 -3.66
N GLU A 199 -14.22 10.06 -3.31
CA GLU A 199 -14.66 9.90 -1.94
C GLU A 199 -14.76 8.40 -1.61
N LEU A 200 -13.99 7.96 -0.62
CA LEU A 200 -13.99 6.58 -0.14
C LEU A 200 -14.94 6.43 1.05
N GLY A 201 -15.40 5.21 1.26
CA GLY A 201 -16.21 4.85 2.41
C GLY A 201 -15.44 4.99 3.73
N ARG A 202 -16.17 5.16 4.80
CA ARG A 202 -15.61 5.29 6.15
C ARG A 202 -15.86 4.02 6.92
N TYR A 203 -14.76 3.42 7.43
CA TYR A 203 -14.82 2.21 8.24
C TYR A 203 -14.55 2.57 9.70
N TYR A 204 -15.50 2.27 10.57
CA TYR A 204 -15.35 2.43 12.01
C TYR A 204 -14.65 1.20 12.57
N VAL A 205 -13.46 1.39 13.11
CA VAL A 205 -12.62 0.29 13.62
C VAL A 205 -12.28 0.56 15.09
N GLU A 206 -12.53 -0.41 15.93
CA GLU A 206 -12.09 -0.34 17.33
C GLU A 206 -10.61 -0.70 17.44
N LYS A 207 -9.87 0.14 18.14
CA LYS A 207 -8.44 -0.06 18.44
C LYS A 207 -8.20 0.18 19.94
N LYS A 208 -7.09 -0.35 20.44
CA LYS A 208 -6.63 -0.01 21.78
C LYS A 208 -5.71 1.20 21.74
N ALA A 209 -5.98 2.17 22.58
CA ALA A 209 -5.14 3.33 22.85
C ALA A 209 -5.02 3.46 24.37
N GLU A 210 -3.81 3.40 24.91
CA GLU A 210 -3.52 3.40 26.34
C GLU A 210 -4.40 2.41 27.16
N GLY A 211 -4.57 1.19 26.61
CA GLY A 211 -5.37 0.14 27.23
C GLY A 211 -6.89 0.30 27.11
N ARG A 212 -7.38 1.47 26.72
CA ARG A 212 -8.80 1.78 26.52
C ARG A 212 -9.23 1.52 25.08
N THR A 213 -10.52 1.26 24.86
CA THR A 213 -11.08 1.13 23.51
C THR A 213 -11.31 2.51 22.91
N ALA A 214 -10.77 2.74 21.73
CA ALA A 214 -11.00 3.95 20.94
C ALA A 214 -11.53 3.56 19.56
N VAL A 215 -12.30 4.44 18.93
CA VAL A 215 -12.82 4.29 17.57
C VAL A 215 -11.97 5.11 16.62
N GLN A 216 -11.57 4.49 15.51
CA GLN A 216 -10.91 5.13 14.38
C GLN A 216 -11.81 5.05 13.14
N ILE A 217 -11.71 6.04 12.27
CA ILE A 217 -12.26 5.97 10.93
C ILE A 217 -11.13 5.62 9.98
N GLU A 218 -11.23 4.51 9.27
CA GLU A 218 -10.22 4.08 8.30
C GLU A 218 -10.75 4.20 6.87
N HIS A 219 -9.87 4.56 5.95
CA HIS A 219 -10.09 4.50 4.50
C HIS A 219 -9.21 3.40 3.90
N LEU A 220 -9.77 2.62 2.99
CA LEU A 220 -9.10 1.45 2.43
C LEU A 220 -8.91 1.61 0.92
N ILE A 221 -7.69 1.42 0.43
CA ILE A 221 -7.32 1.66 -0.97
C ILE A 221 -8.05 0.72 -1.95
N GLY A 222 -8.45 -0.47 -1.48
CA GLY A 222 -9.23 -1.43 -2.27
C GLY A 222 -10.56 -0.87 -2.76
N GLU A 223 -11.14 0.11 -2.04
CA GLU A 223 -12.39 0.75 -2.44
C GLU A 223 -12.29 1.59 -3.71
N LEU A 224 -11.09 2.00 -4.11
CA LEU A 224 -10.88 2.66 -5.41
C LEU A 224 -11.38 1.80 -6.58
N THR A 225 -11.43 0.47 -6.42
CA THR A 225 -11.96 -0.45 -7.43
C THR A 225 -13.46 -0.30 -7.68
N ALA A 226 -14.21 0.33 -6.77
CA ALA A 226 -15.61 0.68 -6.98
C ALA A 226 -15.80 1.91 -7.90
N HIS A 227 -14.75 2.71 -8.06
CA HIS A 227 -14.80 4.00 -8.75
C HIS A 227 -13.95 4.02 -10.03
N LEU A 228 -12.90 3.18 -10.10
CA LEU A 228 -11.99 3.12 -11.22
C LEU A 228 -12.14 1.81 -12.00
N PRO A 229 -12.21 1.85 -13.35
CA PRO A 229 -12.12 0.66 -14.17
C PRO A 229 -10.87 -0.15 -13.81
N THR A 230 -11.08 -1.37 -13.31
CA THR A 230 -10.01 -2.15 -12.68
C THR A 230 -9.80 -3.49 -13.38
N ASN A 231 -8.52 -3.79 -13.64
CA ASN A 231 -8.02 -5.12 -14.00
C ASN A 231 -7.58 -5.87 -12.74
N TYR A 232 -7.95 -7.14 -12.60
CA TYR A 232 -7.58 -7.99 -11.47
C TYR A 232 -6.55 -9.02 -11.92
N LEU A 233 -5.36 -8.96 -11.36
CA LEU A 233 -4.25 -9.82 -11.73
C LEU A 233 -3.96 -10.83 -10.62
N LYS A 234 -4.28 -12.11 -10.84
CA LYS A 234 -3.87 -13.17 -9.92
C LYS A 234 -2.36 -13.39 -10.04
N ILE A 235 -1.65 -13.25 -8.93
CA ILE A 235 -0.19 -13.29 -8.87
C ILE A 235 0.29 -14.59 -8.25
N SER A 236 1.57 -14.94 -8.50
CA SER A 236 2.24 -16.02 -7.80
C SER A 236 2.51 -15.65 -6.34
N ARG A 237 2.40 -16.65 -5.46
CA ARG A 237 2.69 -16.52 -4.03
C ARG A 237 3.86 -17.40 -3.59
N ASP A 238 4.43 -18.16 -4.51
CA ASP A 238 5.49 -19.11 -4.23
C ASP A 238 6.66 -18.97 -5.21
N GLY A 239 7.84 -19.44 -4.77
CA GLY A 239 9.06 -19.46 -5.55
C GLY A 239 9.64 -18.08 -5.82
N SER A 240 10.60 -18.01 -6.74
CA SER A 240 11.29 -16.77 -7.12
C SER A 240 10.37 -15.72 -7.77
N GLN A 241 9.21 -16.15 -8.24
CA GLN A 241 8.18 -15.27 -8.84
C GLN A 241 7.12 -14.83 -7.84
N SER A 242 7.32 -15.09 -6.55
CA SER A 242 6.39 -14.66 -5.51
C SER A 242 6.27 -13.14 -5.45
N ARG A 243 5.04 -12.63 -5.48
CA ARG A 243 4.75 -11.21 -5.38
C ARG A 243 4.06 -10.82 -4.06
N PHE A 244 3.84 -11.81 -3.19
CA PHE A 244 3.27 -11.59 -1.88
C PHE A 244 4.08 -12.29 -0.79
N LEU A 245 4.94 -11.54 -0.12
CA LEU A 245 5.80 -11.99 0.98
C LEU A 245 5.84 -10.91 2.07
N PRO A 246 4.74 -10.75 2.85
CA PRO A 246 4.68 -9.77 3.93
C PRO A 246 5.53 -10.23 5.12
N ILE A 247 6.32 -9.31 5.65
CA ILE A 247 7.15 -9.50 6.85
C ILE A 247 6.65 -8.55 7.92
N LYS A 248 5.96 -9.05 8.92
CA LYS A 248 5.30 -8.25 9.96
C LYS A 248 5.99 -8.31 11.31
N THR A 249 6.74 -9.38 11.56
CA THR A 249 7.42 -9.63 12.83
C THR A 249 8.89 -9.99 12.60
N PRO A 250 9.76 -9.86 13.62
CA PRO A 250 11.13 -10.38 13.53
C PRO A 250 11.20 -11.88 13.25
N ASP A 251 10.23 -12.67 13.74
CA ASP A 251 10.18 -14.11 13.51
C ASP A 251 9.87 -14.41 12.02
N ASP A 252 9.09 -13.56 11.35
CA ASP A 252 8.85 -13.71 9.90
C ASP A 252 10.16 -13.58 9.11
N LEU A 253 11.08 -12.68 9.52
CA LEU A 253 12.39 -12.55 8.87
C LEU A 253 13.21 -13.84 8.93
N ILE A 254 13.10 -14.57 10.04
CA ILE A 254 13.81 -15.83 10.22
C ILE A 254 13.16 -16.93 9.39
N THR A 255 11.85 -17.09 9.53
CA THR A 255 11.10 -18.17 8.88
C THR A 255 10.99 -18.01 7.38
N MET A 256 10.88 -16.75 6.89
CA MET A 256 10.73 -16.44 5.47
C MET A 256 12.07 -16.18 4.77
N LYS A 257 13.20 -16.27 5.48
CA LYS A 257 14.54 -16.05 4.88
C LYS A 257 14.77 -16.82 3.59
N PRO A 258 14.45 -18.12 3.48
CA PRO A 258 14.64 -18.87 2.21
C PRO A 258 13.81 -18.29 1.06
N ALA A 259 12.59 -17.81 1.32
CA ALA A 259 11.75 -17.18 0.31
C ALA A 259 12.27 -15.79 -0.09
N ILE A 260 12.80 -15.02 0.86
CA ILE A 260 13.45 -13.73 0.60
C ILE A 260 14.68 -13.93 -0.29
N ASP A 261 15.55 -14.88 0.06
CA ASP A 261 16.74 -15.19 -0.71
C ASP A 261 16.37 -15.60 -2.15
N MET A 262 15.36 -16.46 -2.30
CA MET A 262 14.88 -16.91 -3.62
C MET A 262 14.37 -15.77 -4.52
N ILE A 263 13.71 -14.75 -3.94
CA ILE A 263 13.21 -13.58 -4.70
C ILE A 263 14.35 -12.64 -5.11
N TYR A 264 15.33 -12.44 -4.24
CA TYR A 264 16.39 -11.45 -4.44
C TYR A 264 17.70 -12.01 -5.00
N GLU A 265 17.79 -13.32 -5.21
CA GLU A 265 18.95 -14.00 -5.82
C GLU A 265 18.69 -14.50 -7.26
N SER A 266 17.43 -14.41 -7.72
CA SER A 266 17.01 -14.85 -9.06
C SER A 266 17.35 -13.85 -10.19
#